data_991e4c85dc2a5d7f3badb4c39501cd6b
#
_entry.id   991e4c85dc2a5d7f3badb4c39501cd6b
#
_cell.length_a   1.000
_cell.length_b   1.000
_cell.length_c   1.000
_cell.angle_alpha   90.00
_cell.angle_beta   90.00
_cell.angle_gamma   90.00
#
_symmetry.space_group_name_H-M   'P 1'
#
loop_
_entity.id
_entity.type
_entity.pdbx_description
1 polymer ?
#
loop_
_entity_poly.entity_id
_entity_poly.type
_entity_poly.pdbx_seq_one_letter_code
_entity_poly.pdbx_strand_id
1 'polypeptide(L)'
;TPSWEDDIFDAFKSAGVSQVPYVPDAGHAHLIRRVHADPTMTPLVLTTEEEGVASCCGAWLGGKKSVLLMQSSGVGNCVNMLSLVTNCNFPFLTIVSMRGEYGEFNSWQVPMARATQTSFEMMGIEVMRCNSPDEAGPTVDAALYSVFASEQKIAILLSQRLIGRKVW
;
A
#
# COMPACT_ATOMS: atom_id res chain seq x y z
N THR A 1 16.75 14.35 -9.97
CA THR A 1 15.38 14.71 -9.51
C THR A 1 14.90 13.57 -8.63
N PRO A 2 14.34 13.82 -7.45
CA PRO A 2 13.70 12.78 -6.64
C PRO A 2 12.66 12.02 -7.48
N SER A 3 12.51 10.73 -7.22
CA SER A 3 11.48 9.93 -7.86
C SER A 3 10.17 10.05 -7.07
N TRP A 4 9.04 9.68 -7.65
CA TRP A 4 7.77 9.66 -6.94
C TRP A 4 7.79 8.70 -5.73
N GLU A 5 8.62 7.66 -5.78
CA GLU A 5 8.84 6.77 -4.63
C GLU A 5 9.60 7.47 -3.50
N ASP A 6 10.51 8.40 -3.83
CA ASP A 6 11.19 9.22 -2.83
C ASP A 6 10.20 10.16 -2.14
N ASP A 7 9.26 10.75 -2.89
CA ASP A 7 8.21 11.60 -2.32
C ASP A 7 7.30 10.81 -1.35
N ILE A 8 6.95 9.57 -1.70
CA ILE A 8 6.22 8.66 -0.79
C ILE A 8 7.04 8.37 0.48
N PHE A 9 8.33 8.07 0.32
CA PHE A 9 9.21 7.80 1.46
C PHE A 9 9.31 9.01 2.40
N ASP A 10 9.46 10.21 1.85
CA ASP A 10 9.52 11.43 2.62
C ASP A 10 8.21 11.72 3.36
N ALA A 11 7.06 11.41 2.76
CA ALA A 11 5.76 11.46 3.44
C ALA A 11 5.70 10.46 4.61
N PHE A 12 6.21 9.22 4.45
CA PHE A 12 6.30 8.27 5.56
C PHE A 12 7.12 8.82 6.72
N LYS A 13 8.28 9.41 6.43
CA LYS A 13 9.15 10.00 7.44
C LYS A 13 8.45 11.14 8.18
N SER A 14 7.84 12.04 7.45
CA SER A 14 7.12 13.20 8.02
C SER A 14 5.96 12.80 8.90
N ALA A 15 5.22 11.75 8.54
CA ALA A 15 4.10 11.22 9.31
C ALA A 15 4.53 10.35 10.51
N GLY A 16 5.80 9.97 10.61
CA GLY A 16 6.30 9.09 11.67
C GLY A 16 5.93 7.61 11.47
N VAL A 17 5.80 7.15 10.22
CA VAL A 17 5.68 5.72 9.93
C VAL A 17 6.94 5.01 10.38
N SER A 18 6.78 3.93 11.15
CA SER A 18 7.90 3.20 11.73
C SER A 18 7.93 1.71 11.37
N GLN A 19 6.88 1.18 10.75
CA GLN A 19 6.81 -0.21 10.31
C GLN A 19 6.24 -0.28 8.90
N VAL A 20 6.86 -1.06 8.03
CA VAL A 20 6.40 -1.25 6.65
C VAL A 20 6.43 -2.74 6.31
N PRO A 21 5.32 -3.46 6.53
CA PRO A 21 5.16 -4.84 6.05
C PRO A 21 4.97 -4.85 4.54
N TYR A 22 5.55 -5.84 3.87
CA TYR A 22 5.43 -5.98 2.43
C TYR A 22 5.66 -7.41 1.94
N VAL A 23 5.05 -7.76 0.82
CA VAL A 23 5.48 -8.88 -0.02
C VAL A 23 6.38 -8.32 -1.13
N PRO A 24 7.54 -8.92 -1.42
CA PRO A 24 8.45 -8.41 -2.44
C PRO A 24 7.77 -8.19 -3.80
N ASP A 25 7.84 -6.96 -4.29
CA ASP A 25 7.25 -6.55 -5.55
C ASP A 25 8.13 -5.53 -6.28
N ALA A 26 8.25 -5.71 -7.60
CA ALA A 26 9.06 -4.82 -8.44
C ALA A 26 8.51 -3.38 -8.48
N GLY A 27 7.19 -3.21 -8.39
CA GLY A 27 6.54 -1.90 -8.39
C GLY A 27 6.87 -1.06 -7.15
N HIS A 28 7.26 -1.71 -6.05
CA HIS A 28 7.67 -1.06 -4.80
C HIS A 28 9.17 -1.15 -4.53
N ALA A 29 9.96 -1.69 -5.46
CA ALA A 29 11.35 -2.05 -5.18
C ALA A 29 12.22 -0.88 -4.69
N HIS A 30 12.03 0.33 -5.24
CA HIS A 30 12.78 1.50 -4.80
C HIS A 30 12.36 1.93 -3.40
N LEU A 31 11.07 2.05 -3.14
CA LEU A 31 10.53 2.40 -1.82
C LEU A 31 10.95 1.39 -0.74
N ILE A 32 10.89 0.09 -1.04
CA ILE A 32 11.35 -0.97 -0.14
C ILE A 32 12.83 -0.80 0.21
N ARG A 33 13.70 -0.53 -0.77
CA ARG A 33 15.12 -0.26 -0.51
C ARG A 33 15.34 0.95 0.41
N ARG A 34 14.57 2.03 0.21
CA ARG A 34 14.62 3.21 1.07
C ARG A 34 14.24 2.89 2.51
N VAL A 35 13.18 2.09 2.69
CA VAL A 35 12.74 1.64 4.02
C VAL A 35 13.80 0.79 4.70
N HIS A 36 14.43 -0.15 3.98
CA HIS A 36 15.53 -0.96 4.53
C HIS A 36 16.78 -0.16 4.92
N ALA A 37 17.04 0.94 4.22
CA ALA A 37 18.18 1.80 4.49
C ALA A 37 17.98 2.76 5.68
N ASP A 38 16.74 2.92 6.14
CA ASP A 38 16.41 3.87 7.22
C ASP A 38 16.35 3.16 8.57
N PRO A 39 17.23 3.50 9.53
CA PRO A 39 17.29 2.84 10.83
C PRO A 39 16.08 3.13 11.73
N THR A 40 15.23 4.09 11.37
CA THR A 40 14.02 4.44 12.14
C THR A 40 12.78 3.68 11.67
N MET A 41 12.89 2.94 10.58
CA MET A 41 11.82 2.12 10.02
C MET A 41 12.14 0.63 10.17
N THR A 42 11.11 -0.17 10.43
CA THR A 42 11.20 -1.63 10.50
C THR A 42 10.52 -2.23 9.27
N PRO A 43 11.28 -2.68 8.27
CA PRO A 43 10.72 -3.47 7.17
C PRO A 43 10.35 -4.87 7.67
N LEU A 44 9.17 -5.38 7.28
CA LEU A 44 8.75 -6.74 7.56
C LEU A 44 8.47 -7.47 6.25
N VAL A 45 9.28 -8.47 5.94
CA VAL A 45 9.04 -9.34 4.78
C VAL A 45 7.97 -10.36 5.15
N LEU A 46 6.88 -10.37 4.41
CA LEU A 46 5.72 -11.23 4.65
C LEU A 46 5.76 -12.50 3.82
N THR A 47 5.15 -13.57 4.31
CA THR A 47 4.86 -14.78 3.55
C THR A 47 3.64 -14.58 2.64
N THR A 48 2.62 -13.90 3.15
CA THR A 48 1.40 -13.54 2.44
C THR A 48 0.88 -12.18 2.90
N GLU A 49 0.15 -11.48 2.04
CA GLU A 49 -0.29 -10.10 2.28
C GLU A 49 -1.23 -9.97 3.48
N GLU A 50 -2.01 -10.97 3.78
CA GLU A 50 -2.94 -10.97 4.94
C GLU A 50 -2.21 -10.83 6.29
N GLU A 51 -0.98 -11.35 6.40
CA GLU A 51 -0.14 -11.15 7.60
C GLU A 51 0.15 -9.65 7.80
N GLY A 52 0.31 -8.91 6.71
CA GLY A 52 0.54 -7.47 6.74
C GLY A 52 -0.64 -6.69 7.28
N VAL A 53 -1.87 -7.10 6.98
CA VAL A 53 -3.08 -6.49 7.54
C VAL A 53 -3.09 -6.65 9.08
N ALA A 54 -2.86 -7.86 9.57
CA ALA A 54 -2.77 -8.13 11.00
C ALA A 54 -1.61 -7.37 11.67
N SER A 55 -0.44 -7.33 11.03
CA SER A 55 0.74 -6.60 11.53
C SER A 55 0.50 -5.10 11.65
N CYS A 56 -0.21 -4.49 10.69
CA CYS A 56 -0.59 -3.07 10.77
C CYS A 56 -1.52 -2.79 11.95
N CYS A 57 -2.52 -3.64 12.17
CA CYS A 57 -3.41 -3.52 13.33
C CYS A 57 -2.67 -3.68 14.65
N GLY A 58 -1.76 -4.67 14.74
CA GLY A 58 -0.93 -4.90 15.92
C GLY A 58 0.02 -3.73 16.20
N ALA A 59 0.61 -3.14 15.16
CA ALA A 59 1.46 -1.96 15.30
C ALA A 59 0.69 -0.77 15.91
N TRP A 60 -0.54 -0.54 15.45
CA TRP A 60 -1.40 0.51 16.02
C TRP A 60 -1.68 0.29 17.51
N LEU A 61 -2.01 -0.93 17.91
CA LEU A 61 -2.17 -1.28 19.33
C LEU A 61 -0.89 -1.02 20.13
N GLY A 62 0.27 -1.19 19.51
CA GLY A 62 1.57 -0.91 20.11
C GLY A 62 2.00 0.57 20.02
N GLY A 63 1.13 1.47 19.54
CA GLY A 63 1.44 2.90 19.42
C GLY A 63 2.34 3.23 18.23
N LYS A 64 2.39 2.38 17.21
CA LYS A 64 3.19 2.56 15.99
C LYS A 64 2.32 2.75 14.77
N LYS A 65 2.80 3.59 13.84
CA LYS A 65 2.18 3.77 12.53
C LYS A 65 2.81 2.79 11.54
N SER A 66 1.98 2.05 10.82
CA SER A 66 2.40 1.02 9.88
C SER A 66 1.66 1.19 8.54
N VAL A 67 2.37 0.98 7.42
CA VAL A 67 1.81 1.05 6.07
C VAL A 67 2.16 -0.23 5.33
N LEU A 68 1.14 -0.95 4.83
CA LEU A 68 1.31 -2.19 4.08
C LEU A 68 1.57 -1.89 2.59
N LEU A 69 2.62 -2.50 2.03
CA LEU A 69 2.89 -2.47 0.59
C LEU A 69 2.56 -3.83 -0.02
N MET A 70 1.76 -3.83 -1.08
CA MET A 70 1.44 -5.06 -1.81
C MET A 70 1.18 -4.79 -3.30
N GLN A 71 1.19 -5.84 -4.09
CA GLN A 71 0.74 -5.81 -5.48
C GLN A 71 -0.77 -6.09 -5.54
N SER A 72 -1.44 -5.67 -6.62
CA SER A 72 -2.88 -5.94 -6.82
C SER A 72 -3.25 -7.42 -6.73
N SER A 73 -2.35 -8.32 -7.15
CA SER A 73 -2.55 -9.78 -6.99
C SER A 73 -2.69 -10.22 -5.52
N GLY A 74 -2.00 -9.52 -4.61
CA GLY A 74 -2.04 -9.83 -3.18
C GLY A 74 -3.32 -9.38 -2.48
N VAL A 75 -4.06 -8.45 -3.06
CA VAL A 75 -5.31 -7.95 -2.47
C VAL A 75 -6.34 -9.07 -2.30
N GLY A 76 -6.39 -10.02 -3.24
CA GLY A 76 -7.26 -11.18 -3.12
C GLY A 76 -6.99 -12.04 -1.87
N ASN A 77 -5.74 -12.08 -1.40
CA ASN A 77 -5.36 -12.81 -0.18
C ASN A 77 -5.83 -12.09 1.10
N CYS A 78 -6.14 -10.80 1.01
CA CYS A 78 -6.48 -9.97 2.17
C CYS A 78 -7.98 -9.83 2.42
N VAL A 79 -8.86 -10.15 1.47
CA VAL A 79 -10.28 -9.76 1.52
C VAL A 79 -10.93 -10.16 2.84
N ASN A 80 -10.80 -11.41 3.26
CA ASN A 80 -11.35 -11.84 4.55
C ASN A 80 -10.68 -11.14 5.74
N MET A 81 -9.36 -10.95 5.72
CA MET A 81 -8.63 -10.33 6.82
C MET A 81 -8.97 -8.84 7.00
N LEU A 82 -9.41 -8.15 5.95
CA LEU A 82 -9.89 -6.77 6.04
C LEU A 82 -11.12 -6.63 6.98
N SER A 83 -11.81 -7.72 7.28
CA SER A 83 -12.84 -7.75 8.33
C SER A 83 -12.29 -7.34 9.69
N LEU A 84 -11.04 -7.65 10.00
CA LEU A 84 -10.37 -7.21 11.23
C LEU A 84 -10.31 -5.68 11.29
N VAL A 85 -9.91 -5.05 10.19
CA VAL A 85 -9.80 -3.60 10.09
C VAL A 85 -11.16 -2.92 10.28
N THR A 86 -12.16 -3.40 9.57
CA THR A 86 -13.50 -2.78 9.57
C THR A 86 -14.27 -3.08 10.85
N ASN A 87 -14.28 -4.32 11.30
CA ASN A 87 -15.05 -4.74 12.47
C ASN A 87 -14.47 -4.17 13.78
N CYS A 88 -13.14 -4.08 13.88
CA CYS A 88 -12.46 -3.53 15.07
C CYS A 88 -12.12 -2.04 14.93
N ASN A 89 -12.50 -1.42 13.84
CA ASN A 89 -12.28 0.01 13.55
C ASN A 89 -10.82 0.45 13.66
N PHE A 90 -9.90 -0.32 13.10
CA PHE A 90 -8.50 0.06 13.03
C PHE A 90 -8.25 1.12 11.94
N PRO A 91 -7.42 2.14 12.19
CA PRO A 91 -6.86 2.93 11.11
C PRO A 91 -5.98 2.03 10.24
N PHE A 92 -6.10 2.16 8.92
CA PHE A 92 -5.41 1.27 8.01
C PHE A 92 -5.01 1.99 6.73
N LEU A 93 -3.74 1.87 6.35
CA LEU A 93 -3.23 2.35 5.07
C LEU A 93 -2.48 1.24 4.35
N THR A 94 -2.85 1.03 3.10
CA THR A 94 -2.08 0.20 2.18
C THR A 94 -1.82 0.95 0.88
N ILE A 95 -0.64 0.72 0.30
CA ILE A 95 -0.27 1.21 -1.03
C ILE A 95 -0.10 0.01 -1.94
N VAL A 96 -0.87 0.00 -3.02
CA VAL A 96 -0.99 -1.13 -3.94
C VAL A 96 -0.41 -0.77 -5.28
N SER A 97 0.59 -1.52 -5.73
CA SER A 97 1.09 -1.44 -7.10
C SER A 97 0.16 -2.20 -8.03
N MET A 98 -0.47 -1.49 -8.98
CA MET A 98 -1.44 -2.11 -9.88
C MET A 98 -0.76 -2.85 -11.03
N ARG A 99 -1.29 -4.04 -11.33
CA ARG A 99 -1.00 -4.85 -12.51
C ARG A 99 -2.30 -5.02 -13.31
N GLY A 100 -2.22 -5.52 -14.54
CA GLY A 100 -3.39 -5.90 -15.33
C GLY A 100 -4.22 -4.75 -15.89
N GLU A 101 -3.73 -3.51 -15.87
CA GLU A 101 -4.45 -2.31 -16.29
C GLU A 101 -3.92 -1.72 -17.62
N TYR A 102 -2.61 -1.75 -17.81
CA TYR A 102 -1.96 -1.03 -18.90
C TYR A 102 -0.72 -1.77 -19.43
N GLY A 103 -0.83 -2.28 -20.67
CA GLY A 103 0.27 -3.00 -21.30
C GLY A 103 0.70 -4.26 -20.55
N GLU A 104 -0.21 -4.92 -19.86
CA GLU A 104 0.07 -6.13 -19.11
C GLU A 104 0.27 -7.33 -20.04
N PHE A 105 1.45 -7.96 -19.96
CA PHE A 105 1.74 -9.17 -20.71
C PHE A 105 1.26 -10.45 -20.01
N ASN A 106 1.14 -10.43 -18.68
CA ASN A 106 0.71 -11.57 -17.90
C ASN A 106 -0.81 -11.53 -17.67
N SER A 107 -1.56 -12.27 -18.49
CA SER A 107 -3.02 -12.33 -18.40
C SER A 107 -3.55 -12.79 -17.05
N TRP A 108 -2.76 -13.53 -16.27
CA TRP A 108 -3.13 -13.93 -14.91
C TRP A 108 -3.39 -12.75 -13.97
N GLN A 109 -2.73 -11.61 -14.20
CA GLN A 109 -2.87 -10.41 -13.38
C GLN A 109 -4.19 -9.66 -13.61
N VAL A 110 -4.82 -9.84 -14.77
CA VAL A 110 -5.98 -9.02 -15.21
C VAL A 110 -7.24 -9.23 -14.37
N PRO A 111 -7.66 -10.44 -14.02
CA PRO A 111 -8.89 -10.63 -13.23
C PRO A 111 -8.81 -9.94 -11.85
N MET A 112 -7.70 -10.12 -11.12
CA MET A 112 -7.55 -9.50 -9.79
C MET A 112 -7.38 -7.99 -9.88
N ALA A 113 -6.73 -7.47 -10.92
CA ALA A 113 -6.64 -6.03 -11.16
C ALA A 113 -8.03 -5.38 -11.24
N ARG A 114 -8.95 -6.01 -11.97
CA ARG A 114 -10.35 -5.54 -12.09
C ARG A 114 -11.12 -5.63 -10.78
N ALA A 115 -10.82 -6.61 -9.95
CA ALA A 115 -11.49 -6.83 -8.67
C ALA A 115 -10.89 -6.00 -7.51
N THR A 116 -9.68 -5.45 -7.66
CA THR A 116 -8.94 -4.82 -6.55
C THR A 116 -9.72 -3.69 -5.88
N GLN A 117 -10.18 -2.71 -6.63
CA GLN A 117 -10.91 -1.57 -6.07
C GLN A 117 -12.20 -2.03 -5.38
N THR A 118 -13.01 -2.82 -6.07
CA THR A 118 -14.28 -3.34 -5.52
C THR A 118 -14.04 -4.18 -4.25
N SER A 119 -12.95 -4.95 -4.19
CA SER A 119 -12.61 -5.73 -3.00
C SER A 119 -12.38 -4.84 -1.77
N PHE A 120 -11.68 -3.74 -1.92
CA PHE A 120 -11.49 -2.78 -0.83
C PHE A 120 -12.80 -2.08 -0.45
N GLU A 121 -13.52 -1.54 -1.43
CA GLU A 121 -14.77 -0.81 -1.19
C GLU A 121 -15.83 -1.69 -0.51
N MET A 122 -15.97 -2.95 -0.95
CA MET A 122 -16.86 -3.93 -0.35
C MET A 122 -16.55 -4.18 1.13
N MET A 123 -15.28 -4.07 1.51
CA MET A 123 -14.81 -4.24 2.89
C MET A 123 -14.73 -2.94 3.69
N GLY A 124 -15.30 -1.84 3.17
CA GLY A 124 -15.35 -0.56 3.86
C GLY A 124 -14.03 0.23 3.87
N ILE A 125 -13.15 -0.05 2.93
CA ILE A 125 -11.89 0.66 2.75
C ILE A 125 -12.06 1.68 1.62
N GLU A 126 -11.78 2.96 1.88
CA GLU A 126 -11.79 3.99 0.86
C GLU A 126 -10.64 3.79 -0.14
N VAL A 127 -10.89 4.05 -1.41
CA VAL A 127 -9.89 3.89 -2.47
C VAL A 127 -9.51 5.23 -3.07
N MET A 128 -8.22 5.53 -3.07
CA MET A 128 -7.61 6.64 -3.80
C MET A 128 -6.72 6.11 -4.91
N ARG A 129 -6.63 6.81 -6.03
CA ARG A 129 -5.77 6.42 -7.16
C ARG A 129 -4.74 7.48 -7.47
N CYS A 130 -3.53 7.03 -7.81
CA CYS A 130 -2.46 7.86 -8.36
C CYS A 130 -2.15 7.40 -9.78
N ASN A 131 -2.25 8.31 -10.74
CA ASN A 131 -2.03 8.01 -12.14
C ASN A 131 -0.77 8.68 -12.73
N SER A 132 -0.20 9.65 -12.01
CA SER A 132 0.99 10.38 -12.44
C SER A 132 1.98 10.56 -11.27
N PRO A 133 3.28 10.76 -11.56
CA PRO A 133 4.32 10.93 -10.54
C PRO A 133 4.06 12.09 -9.57
N ASP A 134 3.54 13.18 -10.04
CA ASP A 134 3.26 14.39 -9.26
C ASP A 134 2.08 14.23 -8.28
N GLU A 135 1.22 13.24 -8.47
CA GLU A 135 0.13 12.93 -7.55
C GLU A 135 0.59 12.08 -6.35
N ALA A 136 1.66 11.29 -6.49
CA ALA A 136 1.99 10.23 -5.54
C ALA A 136 2.30 10.76 -4.13
N GLY A 137 3.24 11.67 -4.00
CA GLY A 137 3.59 12.28 -2.71
C GLY A 137 2.41 12.95 -2.02
N PRO A 138 1.73 13.93 -2.67
CA PRO A 138 0.58 14.61 -2.08
C PRO A 138 -0.57 13.68 -1.68
N THR A 139 -0.88 12.66 -2.49
CA THR A 139 -1.94 11.68 -2.16
C THR A 139 -1.58 10.85 -0.93
N VAL A 140 -0.33 10.38 -0.86
CA VAL A 140 0.14 9.59 0.29
C VAL A 140 0.17 10.43 1.56
N ASP A 141 0.64 11.66 1.49
CA ASP A 141 0.65 12.59 2.64
C ASP A 141 -0.76 12.84 3.18
N ALA A 142 -1.71 13.14 2.30
CA ALA A 142 -3.11 13.34 2.66
C ALA A 142 -3.74 12.08 3.28
N ALA A 143 -3.48 10.91 2.71
CA ALA A 143 -3.98 9.64 3.23
C ALA A 143 -3.38 9.30 4.60
N LEU A 144 -2.08 9.52 4.81
CA LEU A 144 -1.42 9.33 6.11
C LEU A 144 -2.06 10.19 7.20
N TYR A 145 -2.35 11.45 6.88
CA TYR A 145 -3.04 12.34 7.80
C TYR A 145 -4.45 11.84 8.13
N SER A 146 -5.25 11.51 7.11
CA SER A 146 -6.63 11.02 7.30
C SER A 146 -6.68 9.71 8.08
N VAL A 147 -5.77 8.78 7.79
CA VAL A 147 -5.72 7.47 8.46
C VAL A 147 -5.35 7.62 9.93
N PHE A 148 -4.26 8.31 10.24
CA PHE A 148 -3.72 8.30 11.59
C PHE A 148 -4.23 9.44 12.49
N ALA A 149 -4.77 10.53 11.94
CA ALA A 149 -5.39 11.59 12.72
C ALA A 149 -6.92 11.46 12.83
N SER A 150 -7.57 10.82 11.83
CA SER A 150 -9.03 10.67 11.79
C SER A 150 -9.50 9.22 11.74
N GLU A 151 -8.59 8.26 11.98
CA GLU A 151 -8.87 6.81 12.05
C GLU A 151 -9.55 6.25 10.79
N GLN A 152 -9.19 6.81 9.62
CA GLN A 152 -9.72 6.34 8.35
C GLN A 152 -9.04 5.05 7.88
N LYS A 153 -9.64 4.42 6.87
CA LYS A 153 -9.17 3.18 6.24
C LYS A 153 -9.06 3.43 4.75
N ILE A 154 -7.83 3.48 4.24
CA ILE A 154 -7.55 3.92 2.87
C ILE A 154 -6.63 2.92 2.17
N ALA A 155 -6.95 2.61 0.91
CA ALA A 155 -6.07 1.93 -0.03
C ALA A 155 -5.71 2.90 -1.15
N ILE A 156 -4.41 3.12 -1.38
CA ILE A 156 -3.92 3.92 -2.50
C ILE A 156 -3.51 2.96 -3.62
N LEU A 157 -4.13 3.10 -4.79
CA LEU A 157 -3.79 2.31 -5.97
C LEU A 157 -2.86 3.13 -6.87
N LEU A 158 -1.60 2.70 -6.94
CA LEU A 158 -0.62 3.25 -7.89
C LEU A 158 -0.88 2.60 -9.26
N SER A 159 -1.39 3.37 -10.21
CA SER A 159 -1.78 2.82 -11.51
C SER A 159 -0.60 2.24 -12.27
N GLN A 160 -0.85 1.28 -13.14
CA GLN A 160 0.19 0.72 -13.99
C GLN A 160 0.75 1.75 -15.00
N ARG A 161 0.04 2.86 -15.26
CA ARG A 161 0.57 3.99 -16.02
C ARG A 161 1.67 4.74 -15.28
N LEU A 162 1.51 4.91 -13.96
CA LEU A 162 2.51 5.53 -13.09
C LEU A 162 3.76 4.63 -12.95
N ILE A 163 3.55 3.36 -12.63
CA ILE A 163 4.64 2.40 -12.37
C ILE A 163 5.38 2.05 -13.67
N GLY A 164 4.69 2.04 -14.78
CA GLY A 164 5.21 1.62 -16.06
C GLY A 164 4.92 0.16 -16.40
N ARG A 165 5.07 -0.14 -17.68
CA ARG A 165 4.91 -1.50 -18.19
C ARG A 165 6.10 -2.36 -17.79
N LYS A 166 5.83 -3.54 -17.23
CA LYS A 166 6.90 -4.51 -16.95
C LYS A 166 7.43 -5.08 -18.27
N VAL A 167 8.75 -5.01 -18.44
CA VAL A 167 9.47 -5.58 -19.59
C VAL A 167 10.41 -6.65 -19.04
N TRP A 168 10.45 -7.80 -19.72
CA TRP A 168 11.34 -8.92 -19.40
C TRP A 168 12.49 -8.95 -20.39
#